data_10344b223f221422668d55e26f15eedd
#
_entry.id   10344b223f221422668d55e26f15eedd
#
_cell.length_a   1.000
_cell.length_b   1.000
_cell.length_c   1.000
_cell.angle_alpha   90.00
_cell.angle_beta   90.00
_cell.angle_gamma   90.00
#
_symmetry.space_group_name_H-M   'P 1'
#
loop_
_entity.id
_entity.type
_entity.pdbx_description
1 polymer ?
#
loop_
_entity_poly.entity_id
_entity_poly.type
_entity_poly.pdbx_seq_one_letter_code
_entity_poly.pdbx_strand_id
1 'polypeptide(L)'
;MKNVFILGSKGIPAKYGGFETFVDELTKRKTNDQVFYHVSCLGDNNEEFTYNNARCFNVNVPDIGSAKAVLYDLYSVRETVRYIKEHNLKDSIVYILACRIGPFLAHYKKMLEKMDVKVYVNPDGHEWKRSKWNYAIRKYWKLSEALMVKNSDLLVCDSVGIETYIKEDYKKYKPKTTFIAYGADVTKSTLEDNAEELLSWYQSKSVKANDYYLIVGRFVPENNLEYIIREFMLSKTNKDLVIISNVEQNSFYEELLNKTKFDSDKRIKFVGTVYDQELLKKIREFAYGYIHGHEVGGTNPSLLESLASTKLNLLLGVNFNKEVGADGAVYFSKKTGDLAKLIETVDQWKETELEHYGVKAKDRIYKEYSWDKIVSEYEALFTRR
;
A
#
# COMPACT_ATOMS: atom_id res chain seq x y z
N MET A 1 30.29 -3.19 -4.10
CA MET A 1 29.08 -2.51 -3.58
C MET A 1 28.05 -2.50 -4.71
N LYS A 2 26.85 -2.97 -4.46
CA LYS A 2 25.76 -3.03 -5.43
C LYS A 2 24.98 -1.71 -5.39
N ASN A 3 24.98 -0.97 -6.49
CA ASN A 3 24.18 0.25 -6.61
C ASN A 3 22.77 -0.09 -7.06
N VAL A 4 21.78 0.34 -6.29
CA VAL A 4 20.34 0.11 -6.56
C VAL A 4 19.67 1.46 -6.72
N PHE A 5 19.18 1.75 -7.93
CA PHE A 5 18.45 2.96 -8.26
C PHE A 5 16.95 2.69 -8.17
N ILE A 6 16.27 3.35 -7.24
CA ILE A 6 14.83 3.18 -6.99
C ILE A 6 14.10 4.37 -7.62
N LEU A 7 13.22 4.08 -8.57
CA LEU A 7 12.51 5.07 -9.38
C LEU A 7 11.00 4.82 -9.30
N GLY A 8 10.20 5.87 -9.51
CA GLY A 8 8.74 5.73 -9.62
C GLY A 8 7.96 5.98 -8.31
N SER A 9 8.63 6.23 -7.19
CA SER A 9 8.02 6.87 -6.03
C SER A 9 8.16 8.39 -6.13
N LYS A 10 7.40 9.14 -5.31
CA LYS A 10 7.62 10.61 -5.22
C LYS A 10 8.87 10.96 -4.40
N GLY A 11 9.58 9.94 -3.88
CA GLY A 11 10.82 10.06 -3.12
C GLY A 11 10.65 9.99 -1.62
N ILE A 12 11.76 10.20 -0.91
CA ILE A 12 11.88 10.19 0.54
C ILE A 12 12.45 11.53 1.04
N PRO A 13 12.14 11.99 2.29
CA PRO A 13 11.28 11.33 3.28
C PRO A 13 9.82 11.19 2.81
N ALA A 14 9.21 10.08 3.21
CA ALA A 14 7.83 9.78 2.83
C ALA A 14 6.85 10.76 3.48
N LYS A 15 6.04 11.43 2.66
CA LYS A 15 4.94 12.27 3.16
C LYS A 15 3.60 11.54 3.11
N TYR A 16 3.36 10.77 2.05
CA TYR A 16 2.13 10.01 1.83
C TYR A 16 2.28 9.10 0.61
N GLY A 17 1.84 7.85 0.74
CA GLY A 17 1.77 6.89 -0.36
C GLY A 17 2.49 5.57 -0.05
N GLY A 18 1.99 4.47 -0.61
CA GLY A 18 2.54 3.13 -0.36
C GLY A 18 3.98 2.97 -0.85
N PHE A 19 4.29 3.47 -2.03
CA PHE A 19 5.66 3.39 -2.58
C PHE A 19 6.63 4.28 -1.81
N GLU A 20 6.21 5.47 -1.40
CA GLU A 20 7.02 6.39 -0.61
C GLU A 20 7.37 5.76 0.74
N THR A 21 6.38 5.22 1.46
CA THR A 21 6.59 4.51 2.74
C THR A 21 7.49 3.30 2.55
N PHE A 22 7.29 2.51 1.48
CA PHE A 22 8.15 1.37 1.18
C PHE A 22 9.62 1.78 0.98
N VAL A 23 9.88 2.81 0.17
CA VAL A 23 11.26 3.26 -0.10
C VAL A 23 11.91 3.87 1.15
N ASP A 24 11.14 4.60 1.95
CA ASP A 24 11.61 5.19 3.21
C ASP A 24 12.02 4.08 4.20
N GLU A 25 11.15 3.12 4.45
CA GLU A 25 11.44 2.00 5.35
C GLU A 25 12.58 1.10 4.83
N LEU A 26 12.64 0.85 3.51
CA LEU A 26 13.71 0.07 2.89
C LEU A 26 15.08 0.74 3.10
N THR A 27 15.15 2.06 2.93
CA THR A 27 16.42 2.81 3.09
C THR A 27 16.78 3.00 4.56
N LYS A 28 15.78 3.30 5.42
CA LYS A 28 15.95 3.52 6.86
C LYS A 28 16.45 2.26 7.59
N ARG A 29 15.91 1.09 7.22
CA ARG A 29 16.21 -0.20 7.85
C ARG A 29 17.29 -1.00 7.13
N LYS A 30 18.02 -0.37 6.21
CA LYS A 30 19.12 -1.02 5.50
C LYS A 30 20.16 -1.59 6.50
N THR A 31 20.46 -2.88 6.35
CA THR A 31 21.45 -3.59 7.18
C THR A 31 22.66 -4.08 6.39
N ASN A 32 22.53 -4.25 5.07
CA ASN A 32 23.59 -4.79 4.22
C ASN A 32 24.47 -3.68 3.63
N ASP A 33 25.72 -3.60 4.09
CA ASP A 33 26.69 -2.59 3.60
C ASP A 33 27.13 -2.82 2.14
N GLN A 34 26.81 -3.97 1.56
CA GLN A 34 27.07 -4.22 0.14
C GLN A 34 26.06 -3.53 -0.80
N VAL A 35 24.97 -2.98 -0.26
CA VAL A 35 23.94 -2.27 -1.04
C VAL A 35 24.01 -0.77 -0.78
N PHE A 36 23.99 0.02 -1.86
CA PHE A 36 23.87 1.47 -1.80
C PHE A 36 22.67 1.93 -2.64
N TYR A 37 21.77 2.67 -2.00
CA TYR A 37 20.55 3.13 -2.64
C TYR A 37 20.70 4.53 -3.25
N HIS A 38 20.13 4.70 -4.46
CA HIS A 38 19.92 5.97 -5.13
C HIS A 38 18.42 6.13 -5.35
N VAL A 39 17.80 7.17 -4.84
CA VAL A 39 16.34 7.36 -4.87
C VAL A 39 16.00 8.60 -5.67
N SER A 40 15.15 8.44 -6.71
CA SER A 40 14.58 9.61 -7.38
C SER A 40 13.48 10.24 -6.53
N CYS A 41 13.47 11.57 -6.45
CA CYS A 41 12.52 12.35 -5.69
C CYS A 41 11.85 13.38 -6.61
N LEU A 42 10.53 13.47 -6.55
CA LEU A 42 9.79 14.52 -7.26
C LEU A 42 9.98 15.85 -6.54
N GLY A 43 10.67 16.78 -7.16
CA GLY A 43 10.97 18.08 -6.60
C GLY A 43 10.74 19.22 -7.59
N ASP A 44 10.99 20.44 -7.14
CA ASP A 44 10.91 21.68 -7.91
C ASP A 44 12.30 22.14 -8.44
N ASN A 45 13.35 21.38 -8.12
CA ASN A 45 14.72 21.58 -8.55
C ASN A 45 15.33 20.26 -9.04
N ASN A 46 16.64 20.25 -9.36
CA ASN A 46 17.40 19.05 -9.74
C ASN A 46 18.61 18.85 -8.80
N GLU A 47 18.49 19.23 -7.54
CA GLU A 47 19.53 19.08 -6.54
C GLU A 47 19.59 17.67 -5.97
N GLU A 48 20.74 17.32 -5.43
CA GLU A 48 20.95 16.05 -4.72
C GLU A 48 21.05 16.30 -3.22
N PHE A 49 20.60 15.32 -2.44
CA PHE A 49 20.72 15.32 -0.99
C PHE A 49 20.91 13.90 -0.46
N THR A 50 21.26 13.78 0.79
CA THR A 50 21.39 12.47 1.47
C THR A 50 20.28 12.31 2.50
N TYR A 51 19.60 11.16 2.49
CA TYR A 51 18.61 10.79 3.49
C TYR A 51 18.67 9.27 3.73
N ASN A 52 18.60 8.82 4.97
CA ASN A 52 18.77 7.40 5.36
C ASN A 52 20.03 6.74 4.74
N ASN A 53 21.14 7.46 4.66
CA ASN A 53 22.37 7.02 3.97
C ASN A 53 22.17 6.62 2.50
N ALA A 54 21.10 7.07 1.85
CA ALA A 54 20.87 6.94 0.42
C ALA A 54 21.16 8.25 -0.30
N ARG A 55 21.65 8.19 -1.53
CA ARG A 55 21.67 9.35 -2.42
C ARG A 55 20.29 9.60 -2.96
N CYS A 56 19.72 10.75 -2.67
CA CYS A 56 18.47 11.24 -3.21
C CYS A 56 18.73 12.29 -4.27
N PHE A 57 18.03 12.22 -5.39
CA PHE A 57 18.14 13.22 -6.46
C PHE A 57 16.77 13.71 -6.89
N ASN A 58 16.60 15.01 -6.83
CA ASN A 58 15.35 15.64 -7.25
C ASN A 58 15.23 15.64 -8.77
N VAL A 59 14.04 15.42 -9.24
CA VAL A 59 13.68 15.48 -10.65
C VAL A 59 12.53 16.45 -10.80
N ASN A 60 12.83 17.59 -11.42
CA ASN A 60 11.85 18.62 -11.73
C ASN A 60 11.15 18.28 -13.05
N VAL A 61 9.82 18.30 -13.04
CA VAL A 61 8.99 18.07 -14.22
C VAL A 61 7.85 19.08 -14.29
N PRO A 62 7.47 19.55 -15.47
CA PRO A 62 6.36 20.47 -15.63
C PRO A 62 5.04 19.82 -15.15
N ASP A 63 4.13 20.65 -14.65
CA ASP A 63 2.81 20.18 -14.26
C ASP A 63 1.90 20.10 -15.49
N ILE A 64 1.80 18.88 -16.03
CA ILE A 64 0.99 18.54 -17.21
C ILE A 64 -0.13 17.56 -16.84
N GLY A 65 -0.67 17.69 -15.64
CA GLY A 65 -1.76 16.83 -15.15
C GLY A 65 -1.37 15.36 -15.04
N SER A 66 -2.22 14.45 -15.52
CA SER A 66 -2.02 12.99 -15.36
C SER A 66 -0.76 12.44 -16.04
N ALA A 67 -0.19 13.12 -17.02
CA ALA A 67 1.05 12.71 -17.69
C ALA A 67 2.30 13.05 -16.87
N LYS A 68 2.20 13.88 -15.83
CA LYS A 68 3.31 14.25 -14.94
C LYS A 68 4.06 13.04 -14.40
N ALA A 69 3.34 12.00 -13.96
CA ALA A 69 3.95 10.79 -13.42
C ALA A 69 4.79 10.01 -14.45
N VAL A 70 4.33 9.97 -15.71
CA VAL A 70 5.07 9.32 -16.81
C VAL A 70 6.34 10.11 -17.14
N LEU A 71 6.26 11.45 -17.23
CA LEU A 71 7.43 12.30 -17.48
C LEU A 71 8.44 12.21 -16.32
N TYR A 72 7.96 12.20 -15.09
CA TYR A 72 8.82 12.07 -13.93
C TYR A 72 9.63 10.76 -13.99
N ASP A 73 8.99 9.63 -14.26
CA ASP A 73 9.68 8.35 -14.39
C ASP A 73 10.68 8.35 -15.56
N LEU A 74 10.33 8.96 -16.70
CA LEU A 74 11.23 9.09 -17.86
C LEU A 74 12.47 9.93 -17.54
N TYR A 75 12.28 11.05 -16.86
CA TYR A 75 13.41 11.92 -16.48
C TYR A 75 14.27 11.23 -15.41
N SER A 76 13.64 10.51 -14.46
CA SER A 76 14.35 9.72 -13.46
C SER A 76 15.24 8.63 -14.09
N VAL A 77 14.72 7.88 -15.08
CA VAL A 77 15.51 6.89 -15.81
C VAL A 77 16.64 7.55 -16.61
N ARG A 78 16.36 8.67 -17.28
CA ARG A 78 17.37 9.42 -18.05
C ARG A 78 18.52 9.88 -17.15
N GLU A 79 18.19 10.45 -16.00
CA GLU A 79 19.17 10.92 -15.01
C GLU A 79 19.99 9.75 -14.45
N THR A 80 19.33 8.64 -14.14
CA THR A 80 19.97 7.40 -13.70
C THR A 80 20.98 6.88 -14.73
N VAL A 81 20.59 6.81 -16.01
CA VAL A 81 21.49 6.35 -17.09
C VAL A 81 22.68 7.29 -17.23
N ARG A 82 22.48 8.62 -17.13
CA ARG A 82 23.54 9.61 -17.14
C ARG A 82 24.53 9.37 -16.00
N TYR A 83 24.03 9.27 -14.77
CA TYR A 83 24.83 9.06 -13.57
C TYR A 83 25.66 7.76 -13.63
N ILE A 84 25.04 6.65 -14.02
CA ILE A 84 25.71 5.35 -14.18
C ILE A 84 26.87 5.46 -15.19
N LYS A 85 26.67 6.16 -16.29
CA LYS A 85 27.66 6.36 -17.34
C LYS A 85 28.82 7.25 -16.84
N GLU A 86 28.51 8.38 -16.21
CA GLU A 86 29.51 9.35 -15.72
C GLU A 86 30.41 8.73 -14.63
N HIS A 87 29.85 7.87 -13.76
CA HIS A 87 30.58 7.23 -12.68
C HIS A 87 31.06 5.81 -13.02
N ASN A 88 30.88 5.37 -14.28
CA ASN A 88 31.28 4.04 -14.76
C ASN A 88 30.82 2.89 -13.83
N LEU A 89 29.59 2.99 -13.32
CA LEU A 89 29.00 1.99 -12.42
C LEU A 89 28.62 0.73 -13.21
N LYS A 90 29.02 -0.43 -12.70
CA LYS A 90 28.69 -1.75 -13.24
C LYS A 90 27.96 -2.56 -12.19
N ASP A 91 27.41 -3.71 -12.59
CA ASP A 91 26.70 -4.64 -11.72
C ASP A 91 25.65 -3.92 -10.83
N SER A 92 24.90 -3.02 -11.45
CA SER A 92 23.90 -2.19 -10.79
C SER A 92 22.49 -2.66 -11.13
N ILE A 93 21.51 -2.18 -10.35
CA ILE A 93 20.08 -2.49 -10.56
C ILE A 93 19.32 -1.17 -10.67
N VAL A 94 18.46 -1.07 -11.67
CA VAL A 94 17.42 -0.03 -11.74
C VAL A 94 16.10 -0.70 -11.37
N TYR A 95 15.52 -0.32 -10.24
CA TYR A 95 14.27 -0.83 -9.72
C TYR A 95 13.17 0.22 -9.91
N ILE A 96 12.22 -0.08 -10.80
CA ILE A 96 11.15 0.84 -11.19
C ILE A 96 9.85 0.42 -10.52
N LEU A 97 9.23 1.34 -9.79
CA LEU A 97 7.96 1.17 -9.11
C LEU A 97 6.81 1.62 -10.02
N ALA A 98 5.90 0.70 -10.32
CA ALA A 98 4.79 0.81 -11.26
C ALA A 98 5.19 0.77 -12.76
N CYS A 99 4.20 0.46 -13.59
CA CYS A 99 4.38 0.20 -15.03
C CYS A 99 4.02 1.42 -15.91
N ARG A 100 4.68 2.59 -15.67
CA ARG A 100 4.27 3.85 -16.34
C ARG A 100 4.96 4.13 -17.67
N ILE A 101 6.18 3.59 -17.89
CA ILE A 101 7.05 3.97 -19.03
C ILE A 101 7.27 2.85 -20.05
N GLY A 102 6.34 1.89 -20.13
CA GLY A 102 6.47 0.71 -21.00
C GLY A 102 6.86 1.01 -22.44
N PRO A 103 6.25 1.99 -23.15
CA PRO A 103 6.63 2.33 -24.51
C PRO A 103 8.10 2.75 -24.70
N PHE A 104 8.73 3.21 -23.65
CA PHE A 104 10.12 3.72 -23.67
C PHE A 104 11.14 2.75 -23.08
N LEU A 105 10.69 1.79 -22.26
CA LEU A 105 11.58 0.93 -21.47
C LEU A 105 12.55 0.13 -22.33
N ALA A 106 12.12 -0.38 -23.50
CA ALA A 106 12.98 -1.14 -24.38
C ALA A 106 14.23 -0.37 -24.85
N HIS A 107 14.10 0.95 -25.05
CA HIS A 107 15.22 1.80 -25.43
C HIS A 107 16.22 1.92 -24.27
N TYR A 108 15.73 2.27 -23.07
CA TYR A 108 16.58 2.39 -21.88
C TYR A 108 17.20 1.06 -21.47
N LYS A 109 16.45 -0.05 -21.59
CA LYS A 109 16.94 -1.39 -21.30
C LYS A 109 18.17 -1.73 -22.11
N LYS A 110 18.17 -1.47 -23.43
CA LYS A 110 19.33 -1.69 -24.30
C LYS A 110 20.56 -0.86 -23.91
N MET A 111 20.35 0.35 -23.38
CA MET A 111 21.44 1.19 -22.88
C MET A 111 22.02 0.65 -21.57
N LEU A 112 21.16 0.25 -20.64
CA LEU A 112 21.51 -0.28 -19.32
C LEU A 112 22.22 -1.65 -19.44
N GLU A 113 21.79 -2.53 -20.33
CA GLU A 113 22.46 -3.81 -20.62
C GLU A 113 23.91 -3.65 -21.06
N LYS A 114 24.23 -2.63 -21.88
CA LYS A 114 25.61 -2.33 -22.31
C LYS A 114 26.50 -1.89 -21.13
N MET A 115 25.91 -1.47 -20.03
CA MET A 115 26.60 -1.04 -18.81
C MET A 115 26.57 -2.09 -17.70
N ASP A 116 26.11 -3.32 -18.00
CA ASP A 116 25.93 -4.41 -17.04
C ASP A 116 24.96 -4.02 -15.90
N VAL A 117 23.82 -3.45 -16.28
CA VAL A 117 22.77 -3.01 -15.35
C VAL A 117 21.47 -3.78 -15.61
N LYS A 118 20.93 -4.38 -14.56
CA LYS A 118 19.65 -5.10 -14.60
C LYS A 118 18.48 -4.14 -14.33
N VAL A 119 17.34 -4.43 -14.95
CA VAL A 119 16.10 -3.67 -14.74
C VAL A 119 15.09 -4.57 -14.03
N TYR A 120 14.76 -4.21 -12.79
CA TYR A 120 13.70 -4.83 -12.01
C TYR A 120 12.47 -3.91 -12.00
N VAL A 121 11.28 -4.48 -11.95
CA VAL A 121 10.03 -3.70 -11.96
C VAL A 121 9.08 -4.25 -10.91
N ASN A 122 8.51 -3.38 -10.09
CA ASN A 122 7.30 -3.69 -9.34
C ASN A 122 6.09 -3.35 -10.22
N PRO A 123 5.26 -4.33 -10.61
CA PRO A 123 4.15 -4.06 -11.53
C PRO A 123 3.00 -3.28 -10.90
N ASP A 124 2.95 -3.08 -9.56
CA ASP A 124 1.83 -2.52 -8.79
C ASP A 124 0.52 -3.32 -8.99
N GLY A 125 0.19 -3.58 -10.21
CA GLY A 125 -0.92 -4.43 -10.65
C GLY A 125 -2.23 -3.71 -10.86
N HIS A 126 -2.84 -4.03 -12.02
CA HIS A 126 -4.20 -3.64 -12.39
C HIS A 126 -4.49 -2.11 -12.40
N GLU A 127 -3.49 -1.22 -12.52
CA GLU A 127 -3.75 0.23 -12.58
C GLU A 127 -4.77 0.59 -13.68
N TRP A 128 -4.77 -0.16 -14.78
CA TRP A 128 -5.73 -0.01 -15.87
C TRP A 128 -7.17 -0.37 -15.50
N LYS A 129 -7.42 -1.07 -14.39
CA LYS A 129 -8.78 -1.37 -13.89
C LYS A 129 -9.38 -0.24 -13.05
N ARG A 130 -8.58 0.71 -12.58
CA ARG A 130 -9.06 1.76 -11.68
C ARG A 130 -10.10 2.65 -12.33
N SER A 131 -11.19 2.90 -11.61
CA SER A 131 -12.36 3.65 -12.08
C SER A 131 -12.06 5.10 -12.46
N LYS A 132 -11.06 5.72 -11.83
CA LYS A 132 -10.62 7.10 -12.08
C LYS A 132 -10.13 7.37 -13.51
N TRP A 133 -9.77 6.32 -14.28
CA TRP A 133 -9.20 6.46 -15.60
C TRP A 133 -10.24 6.30 -16.71
N ASN A 134 -10.23 7.20 -17.68
CA ASN A 134 -11.02 7.05 -18.91
C ASN A 134 -10.48 5.90 -19.79
N TYR A 135 -11.26 5.54 -20.82
CA TYR A 135 -10.94 4.38 -21.68
C TYR A 135 -9.57 4.49 -22.38
N ALA A 136 -9.18 5.65 -22.88
CA ALA A 136 -7.91 5.84 -23.57
C ALA A 136 -6.71 5.67 -22.62
N ILE A 137 -6.82 6.24 -21.42
CA ILE A 137 -5.81 6.10 -20.36
C ILE A 137 -5.70 4.65 -19.89
N ARG A 138 -6.82 3.93 -19.73
CA ARG A 138 -6.81 2.50 -19.39
C ARG A 138 -6.10 1.67 -20.45
N LYS A 139 -6.30 1.95 -21.74
CA LYS A 139 -5.55 1.28 -22.82
C LYS A 139 -4.06 1.58 -22.76
N TYR A 140 -3.67 2.82 -22.48
CA TYR A 140 -2.26 3.16 -22.28
C TYR A 140 -1.65 2.37 -21.12
N TRP A 141 -2.30 2.31 -19.97
CA TRP A 141 -1.82 1.56 -18.80
C TRP A 141 -1.65 0.06 -19.09
N LYS A 142 -2.64 -0.57 -19.76
CA LYS A 142 -2.55 -1.99 -20.12
C LYS A 142 -1.40 -2.26 -21.12
N LEU A 143 -1.21 -1.38 -22.11
CA LEU A 143 -0.09 -1.47 -23.03
C LEU A 143 1.24 -1.25 -22.32
N SER A 144 1.33 -0.23 -21.50
CA SER A 144 2.54 0.09 -20.75
C SER A 144 2.94 -1.08 -19.83
N GLU A 145 1.99 -1.65 -19.07
CA GLU A 145 2.21 -2.83 -18.24
C GLU A 145 2.78 -4.00 -19.07
N ALA A 146 2.16 -4.32 -20.23
CA ALA A 146 2.62 -5.38 -21.10
C ALA A 146 4.07 -5.18 -21.60
N LEU A 147 4.43 -3.93 -21.91
CA LEU A 147 5.76 -3.60 -22.40
C LEU A 147 6.80 -3.56 -21.26
N MET A 148 6.41 -3.13 -20.05
CA MET A 148 7.26 -3.21 -18.86
C MET A 148 7.56 -4.67 -18.52
N VAL A 149 6.53 -5.52 -18.47
CA VAL A 149 6.68 -6.98 -18.25
C VAL A 149 7.60 -7.61 -19.29
N LYS A 150 7.44 -7.26 -20.57
CA LYS A 150 8.26 -7.81 -21.67
C LYS A 150 9.74 -7.45 -21.54
N ASN A 151 10.07 -6.25 -21.06
CA ASN A 151 11.41 -5.67 -21.14
C ASN A 151 12.12 -5.60 -19.77
N SER A 152 11.56 -6.14 -18.70
CA SER A 152 12.22 -6.27 -17.41
C SER A 152 13.04 -7.55 -17.30
N ASP A 153 14.09 -7.53 -16.48
CA ASP A 153 14.87 -8.74 -16.14
C ASP A 153 14.19 -9.55 -15.04
N LEU A 154 13.47 -8.85 -14.14
CA LEU A 154 12.73 -9.46 -13.04
C LEU A 154 11.55 -8.56 -12.66
N LEU A 155 10.43 -9.20 -12.37
CA LEU A 155 9.26 -8.55 -11.78
C LEU A 155 9.18 -8.92 -10.30
N VAL A 156 9.22 -7.91 -9.43
CA VAL A 156 9.08 -8.08 -7.99
C VAL A 156 7.64 -7.73 -7.63
N CYS A 157 6.81 -8.75 -7.45
CA CYS A 157 5.39 -8.61 -7.17
C CYS A 157 5.16 -8.49 -5.66
N ASP A 158 4.24 -7.64 -5.25
CA ASP A 158 3.93 -7.38 -3.83
C ASP A 158 2.85 -8.31 -3.27
N SER A 159 2.27 -9.19 -4.09
CA SER A 159 1.36 -10.26 -3.67
C SER A 159 1.45 -11.46 -4.59
N VAL A 160 1.11 -12.64 -4.06
CA VAL A 160 1.03 -13.88 -4.85
C VAL A 160 -0.04 -13.75 -5.94
N GLY A 161 -1.14 -13.04 -5.65
CA GLY A 161 -2.19 -12.77 -6.64
C GLY A 161 -1.68 -11.96 -7.84
N ILE A 162 -0.85 -10.93 -7.62
CA ILE A 162 -0.22 -10.16 -8.70
C ILE A 162 0.81 -11.02 -9.44
N GLU A 163 1.61 -11.80 -8.73
CA GLU A 163 2.56 -12.71 -9.37
C GLU A 163 1.87 -13.71 -10.30
N THR A 164 0.79 -14.33 -9.84
CA THR A 164 -0.04 -15.26 -10.64
C THR A 164 -0.62 -14.56 -11.86
N TYR A 165 -1.23 -13.38 -11.68
CA TYR A 165 -1.74 -12.56 -12.78
C TYR A 165 -0.67 -12.26 -13.84
N ILE A 166 0.52 -11.86 -13.43
CA ILE A 166 1.63 -11.57 -14.36
C ILE A 166 2.04 -12.83 -15.12
N LYS A 167 2.17 -13.96 -14.43
CA LYS A 167 2.53 -15.25 -15.06
C LYS A 167 1.50 -15.74 -16.07
N GLU A 168 0.20 -15.55 -15.78
CA GLU A 168 -0.90 -16.03 -16.63
C GLU A 168 -1.18 -15.09 -17.81
N ASP A 169 -1.46 -13.80 -17.54
CA ASP A 169 -1.85 -12.83 -18.58
C ASP A 169 -0.70 -12.52 -19.55
N TYR A 170 0.54 -12.59 -19.09
CA TYR A 170 1.72 -12.27 -19.87
C TYR A 170 2.62 -13.47 -20.17
N LYS A 171 2.10 -14.71 -20.07
CA LYS A 171 2.83 -15.96 -20.33
C LYS A 171 3.62 -15.99 -21.65
N LYS A 172 3.13 -15.27 -22.68
CA LYS A 172 3.81 -15.15 -23.98
C LYS A 172 5.20 -14.50 -23.88
N TYR A 173 5.44 -13.68 -22.87
CA TYR A 173 6.73 -13.03 -22.65
C TYR A 173 7.65 -13.82 -21.71
N LYS A 174 7.16 -14.92 -21.11
CA LYS A 174 7.89 -15.77 -20.15
C LYS A 174 8.53 -14.93 -19.01
N PRO A 175 7.75 -14.07 -18.31
CA PRO A 175 8.29 -13.17 -17.33
C PRO A 175 8.97 -13.93 -16.18
N LYS A 176 10.13 -13.44 -15.75
CA LYS A 176 10.74 -13.87 -14.50
C LYS A 176 10.11 -13.07 -13.38
N THR A 177 9.63 -13.74 -12.35
CA THR A 177 8.93 -13.11 -11.24
C THR A 177 9.48 -13.58 -9.90
N THR A 178 9.32 -12.77 -8.89
CA THR A 178 9.48 -13.13 -7.49
C THR A 178 8.43 -12.39 -6.68
N PHE A 179 8.02 -12.97 -5.56
CA PHE A 179 7.11 -12.34 -4.62
C PHE A 179 7.91 -11.81 -3.43
N ILE A 180 7.77 -10.52 -3.13
CA ILE A 180 8.19 -9.89 -1.86
C ILE A 180 7.10 -8.88 -1.51
N ALA A 181 6.43 -9.10 -0.38
CA ALA A 181 5.32 -8.26 0.07
C ALA A 181 5.78 -6.86 0.52
N TYR A 182 4.83 -5.99 0.83
CA TYR A 182 5.08 -4.81 1.65
C TYR A 182 5.24 -5.20 3.12
N GLY A 183 6.02 -4.40 3.84
CA GLY A 183 6.16 -4.55 5.27
C GLY A 183 5.11 -3.78 6.07
N ALA A 184 4.98 -4.13 7.33
CA ALA A 184 4.24 -3.37 8.33
C ALA A 184 5.09 -3.12 9.57
N ASP A 185 4.80 -2.02 10.26
CA ASP A 185 5.29 -1.82 11.61
C ASP A 185 4.46 -2.68 12.57
N VAL A 186 5.14 -3.60 13.23
CA VAL A 186 4.54 -4.56 14.18
C VAL A 186 4.69 -4.10 15.62
N THR A 187 5.30 -2.93 15.85
CA THR A 187 5.47 -2.37 17.19
C THR A 187 4.17 -1.80 17.71
N LYS A 188 3.96 -1.92 19.01
CA LYS A 188 2.87 -1.22 19.68
C LYS A 188 3.09 0.29 19.62
N SER A 189 2.02 1.05 19.78
CA SER A 189 2.13 2.49 19.97
C SER A 189 2.98 2.82 21.19
N THR A 190 3.79 3.87 21.05
CA THR A 190 4.57 4.43 22.17
C THR A 190 3.74 5.31 23.11
N LEU A 191 2.52 5.68 22.69
CA LEU A 191 1.61 6.43 23.55
C LEU A 191 1.07 5.55 24.68
N GLU A 192 0.96 6.13 25.86
CA GLU A 192 0.28 5.50 26.98
C GLU A 192 -1.24 5.38 26.72
N ASP A 193 -1.89 4.40 27.37
CA ASP A 193 -3.33 4.15 27.19
C ASP A 193 -4.21 5.32 27.63
N ASN A 194 -3.69 6.19 28.49
CA ASN A 194 -4.34 7.41 28.99
C ASN A 194 -3.70 8.70 28.44
N ALA A 195 -2.95 8.63 27.35
CA ALA A 195 -2.33 9.81 26.73
C ALA A 195 -3.37 10.88 26.40
N GLU A 196 -3.04 12.14 26.67
CA GLU A 196 -3.94 13.27 26.49
C GLU A 196 -4.42 13.41 25.04
N GLU A 197 -3.54 13.16 24.07
CA GLU A 197 -3.85 13.19 22.64
C GLU A 197 -4.94 12.16 22.29
N LEU A 198 -4.86 10.95 22.84
CA LEU A 198 -5.84 9.89 22.62
C LEU A 198 -7.18 10.23 23.26
N LEU A 199 -7.16 10.68 24.51
CA LEU A 199 -8.39 11.05 25.24
C LEU A 199 -9.09 12.24 24.58
N SER A 200 -8.33 13.26 24.17
CA SER A 200 -8.83 14.43 23.44
C SER A 200 -9.43 14.02 22.09
N TRP A 201 -8.78 13.08 21.38
CA TRP A 201 -9.31 12.56 20.12
C TRP A 201 -10.66 11.86 20.35
N TYR A 202 -10.76 10.95 21.32
CA TYR A 202 -12.01 10.27 21.65
C TYR A 202 -13.12 11.25 22.01
N GLN A 203 -12.82 12.25 22.85
CA GLN A 203 -13.78 13.26 23.24
C GLN A 203 -14.26 14.09 22.03
N SER A 204 -13.32 14.57 21.20
CA SER A 204 -13.63 15.41 20.03
C SER A 204 -14.45 14.68 18.97
N LYS A 205 -14.32 13.34 18.87
CA LYS A 205 -15.04 12.50 17.91
C LYS A 205 -16.24 11.78 18.52
N SER A 206 -16.50 11.97 19.82
CA SER A 206 -17.57 11.28 20.56
C SER A 206 -17.49 9.76 20.41
N VAL A 207 -16.28 9.20 20.43
CA VAL A 207 -15.99 7.76 20.29
C VAL A 207 -15.53 7.23 21.65
N LYS A 208 -15.79 5.94 21.92
CA LYS A 208 -15.33 5.26 23.15
C LYS A 208 -14.39 4.12 22.80
N ALA A 209 -13.32 3.98 23.57
CA ALA A 209 -12.39 2.86 23.42
C ALA A 209 -13.11 1.51 23.52
N ASN A 210 -12.72 0.56 22.69
CA ASN A 210 -13.28 -0.80 22.57
C ASN A 210 -14.77 -0.89 22.18
N ASP A 211 -15.36 0.23 21.75
CA ASP A 211 -16.80 0.32 21.43
C ASP A 211 -17.03 0.80 19.99
N TYR A 212 -16.11 0.51 19.09
CA TYR A 212 -16.23 0.87 17.66
C TYR A 212 -15.56 -0.14 16.74
N TYR A 213 -16.15 -0.29 15.54
CA TYR A 213 -15.52 -0.85 14.37
C TYR A 213 -14.78 0.26 13.63
N LEU A 214 -13.58 -0.04 13.13
CA LEU A 214 -12.70 0.93 12.49
C LEU A 214 -12.53 0.62 11.00
N ILE A 215 -12.56 1.65 10.18
CA ILE A 215 -12.09 1.63 8.79
C ILE A 215 -10.99 2.69 8.66
N VAL A 216 -9.85 2.32 8.07
CA VAL A 216 -8.79 3.27 7.72
C VAL A 216 -8.45 3.11 6.25
N GLY A 217 -8.61 4.16 5.45
CA GLY A 217 -8.30 4.08 4.03
C GLY A 217 -8.70 5.32 3.24
N ARG A 218 -8.41 5.29 1.94
CA ARG A 218 -8.81 6.37 1.03
C ARG A 218 -10.32 6.37 0.81
N PHE A 219 -10.88 7.55 0.58
CA PHE A 219 -12.29 7.71 0.24
C PHE A 219 -12.51 7.45 -1.26
N VAL A 220 -12.55 6.15 -1.63
CA VAL A 220 -12.68 5.71 -3.03
C VAL A 220 -13.63 4.51 -3.13
N PRO A 221 -14.33 4.34 -4.29
CA PRO A 221 -15.28 3.23 -4.50
C PRO A 221 -14.70 1.84 -4.26
N GLU A 222 -13.43 1.63 -4.60
CA GLU A 222 -12.73 0.35 -4.48
C GLU A 222 -12.60 -0.16 -3.03
N ASN A 223 -12.83 0.72 -2.03
CA ASN A 223 -12.87 0.36 -0.61
C ASN A 223 -14.26 -0.13 -0.17
N ASN A 224 -15.23 -0.18 -1.07
CA ASN A 224 -16.58 -0.69 -0.81
C ASN A 224 -17.33 -0.04 0.38
N LEU A 225 -17.08 1.26 0.60
CA LEU A 225 -17.70 1.99 1.72
C LEU A 225 -19.23 1.96 1.65
N GLU A 226 -19.82 2.06 0.45
CA GLU A 226 -21.28 1.96 0.27
C GLU A 226 -21.82 0.64 0.82
N TYR A 227 -21.20 -0.47 0.43
CA TYR A 227 -21.61 -1.80 0.90
C TYR A 227 -21.44 -1.92 2.42
N ILE A 228 -20.29 -1.56 2.96
CA ILE A 228 -19.99 -1.69 4.40
C ILE A 228 -20.98 -0.85 5.23
N ILE A 229 -21.24 0.39 4.83
CA ILE A 229 -22.15 1.29 5.53
C ILE A 229 -23.58 0.71 5.53
N ARG A 230 -24.07 0.23 4.40
CA ARG A 230 -25.40 -0.41 4.32
C ARG A 230 -25.52 -1.62 5.25
N GLU A 231 -24.54 -2.49 5.21
CA GLU A 231 -24.50 -3.69 6.05
C GLU A 231 -24.40 -3.35 7.54
N PHE A 232 -23.58 -2.33 7.87
CA PHE A 232 -23.46 -1.85 9.23
C PHE A 232 -24.80 -1.28 9.74
N MET A 233 -25.50 -0.48 8.93
CA MET A 233 -26.82 0.06 9.26
C MET A 233 -27.88 -1.04 9.43
N LEU A 234 -27.76 -2.16 8.71
CA LEU A 234 -28.63 -3.33 8.87
C LEU A 234 -28.35 -4.10 10.16
N SER A 235 -27.13 -4.04 10.70
CA SER A 235 -26.74 -4.74 11.91
C SER A 235 -27.35 -4.10 13.16
N LYS A 236 -27.60 -4.93 14.19
CA LYS A 236 -28.12 -4.50 15.49
C LYS A 236 -27.02 -4.13 16.49
N THR A 237 -25.79 -3.93 16.03
CA THR A 237 -24.68 -3.54 16.90
C THR A 237 -24.96 -2.20 17.56
N ASN A 238 -24.55 -2.05 18.81
CA ASN A 238 -24.59 -0.76 19.53
C ASN A 238 -23.28 0.03 19.39
N LYS A 239 -22.27 -0.56 18.76
CA LYS A 239 -20.96 0.06 18.55
C LYS A 239 -21.00 1.08 17.42
N ASP A 240 -20.03 1.99 17.42
CA ASP A 240 -19.86 2.96 16.34
C ASP A 240 -19.13 2.33 15.13
N LEU A 241 -19.35 2.89 13.94
CA LEU A 241 -18.50 2.70 12.76
C LEU A 241 -17.67 3.97 12.58
N VAL A 242 -16.40 3.88 12.92
CA VAL A 242 -15.44 4.99 12.81
C VAL A 242 -14.68 4.88 11.51
N ILE A 243 -14.76 5.91 10.66
CA ILE A 243 -14.13 5.94 9.33
C ILE A 243 -13.07 7.03 9.31
N ILE A 244 -11.79 6.60 9.33
CA ILE A 244 -10.63 7.47 9.16
C ILE A 244 -10.30 7.54 7.69
N SER A 245 -10.62 8.68 7.06
CA SER A 245 -10.42 8.91 5.64
C SER A 245 -10.34 10.40 5.34
N ASN A 246 -9.62 10.77 4.29
CA ASN A 246 -9.71 12.11 3.73
C ASN A 246 -11.00 12.21 2.89
N VAL A 247 -12.08 12.62 3.55
CA VAL A 247 -13.38 12.75 2.91
C VAL A 247 -13.45 14.07 2.17
N GLU A 248 -13.59 14.00 0.86
CA GLU A 248 -13.89 15.14 0.01
C GLU A 248 -15.38 15.13 -0.33
N GLN A 249 -16.05 16.27 -0.22
CA GLN A 249 -17.45 16.45 -0.65
C GLN A 249 -17.51 16.53 -2.18
N ASN A 250 -17.26 15.41 -2.83
CA ASN A 250 -17.27 15.23 -4.27
C ASN A 250 -18.49 14.39 -4.72
N SER A 251 -18.56 14.08 -5.99
CA SER A 251 -19.66 13.27 -6.54
C SER A 251 -19.80 11.89 -5.89
N PHE A 252 -18.70 11.29 -5.44
CA PHE A 252 -18.74 10.01 -4.73
C PHE A 252 -19.35 10.15 -3.32
N TYR A 253 -19.08 11.26 -2.62
CA TYR A 253 -19.72 11.54 -1.34
C TYR A 253 -21.23 11.70 -1.49
N GLU A 254 -21.67 12.50 -2.46
CA GLU A 254 -23.09 12.70 -2.75
C GLU A 254 -23.79 11.40 -3.15
N GLU A 255 -23.13 10.58 -3.97
CA GLU A 255 -23.64 9.26 -4.34
C GLU A 255 -23.79 8.35 -3.11
N LEU A 256 -22.76 8.30 -2.26
CA LEU A 256 -22.75 7.51 -1.04
C LEU A 256 -23.87 7.95 -0.08
N LEU A 257 -24.01 9.25 0.16
CA LEU A 257 -25.07 9.82 0.99
C LEU A 257 -26.47 9.49 0.42
N ASN A 258 -26.66 9.70 -0.88
CA ASN A 258 -27.94 9.44 -1.53
C ASN A 258 -28.37 7.97 -1.46
N LYS A 259 -27.42 7.06 -1.59
CA LYS A 259 -27.67 5.61 -1.60
C LYS A 259 -27.85 5.02 -0.22
N THR A 260 -27.12 5.51 0.79
CA THR A 260 -27.10 4.88 2.12
C THR A 260 -27.88 5.67 3.17
N LYS A 261 -28.01 7.00 3.02
CA LYS A 261 -28.55 7.90 4.06
C LYS A 261 -27.81 7.74 5.40
N PHE A 262 -26.48 7.57 5.33
CA PHE A 262 -25.65 7.29 6.51
C PHE A 262 -25.71 8.39 7.57
N ASP A 263 -26.06 9.62 7.20
CA ASP A 263 -26.26 10.76 8.09
C ASP A 263 -27.44 10.58 9.05
N SER A 264 -28.35 9.66 8.77
CA SER A 264 -29.47 9.30 9.65
C SER A 264 -29.06 8.33 10.76
N ASP A 265 -27.92 7.64 10.67
CA ASP A 265 -27.42 6.70 11.67
C ASP A 265 -26.27 7.34 12.49
N LYS A 266 -26.54 7.70 13.73
CA LYS A 266 -25.59 8.36 14.63
C LYS A 266 -24.34 7.52 14.96
N ARG A 267 -24.41 6.20 14.71
CA ARG A 267 -23.26 5.29 14.91
C ARG A 267 -22.18 5.47 13.85
N ILE A 268 -22.50 6.05 12.68
CA ILE A 268 -21.55 6.23 11.56
C ILE A 268 -20.82 7.54 11.74
N LYS A 269 -19.49 7.48 11.90
CA LYS A 269 -18.65 8.63 12.22
C LYS A 269 -17.49 8.76 11.22
N PHE A 270 -17.59 9.73 10.32
CA PHE A 270 -16.46 10.18 9.52
C PHE A 270 -15.62 11.17 10.35
N VAL A 271 -14.45 10.73 10.80
CA VAL A 271 -13.63 11.46 11.77
C VAL A 271 -12.48 12.25 11.16
N GLY A 272 -12.35 12.24 9.85
CA GLY A 272 -11.25 12.89 9.11
C GLY A 272 -10.00 12.02 9.07
N THR A 273 -8.85 12.62 8.76
CA THR A 273 -7.55 11.94 8.68
C THR A 273 -6.79 12.06 10.00
N VAL A 274 -6.09 11.01 10.39
CA VAL A 274 -5.14 11.00 11.49
C VAL A 274 -3.74 10.82 10.89
N TYR A 275 -2.89 11.85 10.98
CA TYR A 275 -1.54 11.84 10.41
C TYR A 275 -0.49 11.36 11.43
N ASP A 276 -0.74 11.56 12.71
CA ASP A 276 0.11 11.04 13.78
C ASP A 276 0.02 9.52 13.82
N GLN A 277 1.15 8.86 13.51
CA GLN A 277 1.20 7.40 13.38
C GLN A 277 1.05 6.70 14.74
N GLU A 278 1.57 7.27 15.81
CA GLU A 278 1.46 6.69 17.14
C GLU A 278 0.03 6.77 17.66
N LEU A 279 -0.65 7.90 17.44
CA LEU A 279 -2.07 8.03 17.70
C LEU A 279 -2.91 7.08 16.86
N LEU A 280 -2.59 6.93 15.56
CA LEU A 280 -3.32 6.02 14.67
C LEU A 280 -3.15 4.55 15.07
N LYS A 281 -1.94 4.14 15.49
CA LYS A 281 -1.70 2.82 16.09
C LYS A 281 -2.58 2.60 17.32
N LYS A 282 -2.62 3.58 18.22
CA LYS A 282 -3.42 3.52 19.45
C LYS A 282 -4.91 3.38 19.16
N ILE A 283 -5.42 4.14 18.19
CA ILE A 283 -6.81 4.03 17.73
C ILE A 283 -7.09 2.62 17.18
N ARG A 284 -6.15 1.99 16.46
CA ARG A 284 -6.30 0.60 16.00
C ARG A 284 -6.26 -0.40 17.15
N GLU A 285 -5.35 -0.22 18.12
CA GLU A 285 -5.24 -1.08 19.31
C GLU A 285 -6.53 -1.11 20.14
N PHE A 286 -7.21 0.02 20.23
CA PHE A 286 -8.47 0.17 20.97
C PHE A 286 -9.74 0.04 20.11
N ALA A 287 -9.64 -0.34 18.86
CA ALA A 287 -10.82 -0.70 18.08
C ALA A 287 -11.32 -2.08 18.52
N TYR A 288 -12.65 -2.22 18.69
CA TYR A 288 -13.27 -3.53 18.89
C TYR A 288 -12.97 -4.47 17.71
N GLY A 289 -13.10 -3.94 16.50
CA GLY A 289 -12.76 -4.65 15.26
C GLY A 289 -12.42 -3.70 14.13
N TYR A 290 -11.69 -4.21 13.15
CA TYR A 290 -11.36 -3.50 11.92
C TYR A 290 -12.11 -4.10 10.74
N ILE A 291 -12.73 -3.28 9.91
CA ILE A 291 -13.44 -3.72 8.71
C ILE A 291 -12.65 -3.31 7.46
N HIS A 292 -12.34 -4.27 6.60
CA HIS A 292 -11.56 -4.05 5.39
C HIS A 292 -12.32 -4.48 4.14
N GLY A 293 -12.75 -3.50 3.34
CA GLY A 293 -13.52 -3.72 2.12
C GLY A 293 -12.73 -3.59 0.82
N HIS A 294 -11.41 -3.35 0.87
CA HIS A 294 -10.60 -3.13 -0.33
C HIS A 294 -10.58 -4.37 -1.24
N GLU A 295 -10.77 -4.17 -2.56
CA GLU A 295 -10.91 -5.28 -3.52
C GLU A 295 -10.02 -5.20 -4.75
N VAL A 296 -9.12 -4.22 -4.86
CA VAL A 296 -8.26 -4.01 -6.04
C VAL A 296 -6.83 -3.76 -5.62
N GLY A 297 -5.90 -4.53 -6.14
CA GLY A 297 -4.46 -4.34 -5.93
C GLY A 297 -3.77 -5.54 -5.27
N GLY A 298 -2.62 -5.30 -4.69
CA GLY A 298 -1.80 -6.28 -3.96
C GLY A 298 -1.93 -6.16 -2.45
N THR A 299 -0.82 -6.32 -1.75
CA THR A 299 -0.75 -6.16 -0.29
C THR A 299 -1.10 -4.73 0.13
N ASN A 300 -2.09 -4.58 1.00
CA ASN A 300 -2.55 -3.28 1.47
C ASN A 300 -1.89 -2.91 2.82
N PRO A 301 -1.11 -1.82 2.91
CA PRO A 301 -0.43 -1.44 4.16
C PRO A 301 -1.40 -1.25 5.34
N SER A 302 -2.57 -0.61 5.13
CA SER A 302 -3.54 -0.41 6.20
C SER A 302 -4.12 -1.73 6.74
N LEU A 303 -4.24 -2.76 5.89
CA LEU A 303 -4.62 -4.10 6.33
C LEU A 303 -3.54 -4.74 7.19
N LEU A 304 -2.27 -4.65 6.77
CA LEU A 304 -1.14 -5.18 7.54
C LEU A 304 -1.06 -4.53 8.93
N GLU A 305 -1.14 -3.19 8.98
CA GLU A 305 -1.10 -2.42 10.22
C GLU A 305 -2.27 -2.78 11.16
N SER A 306 -3.46 -3.03 10.60
CA SER A 306 -4.62 -3.42 11.39
C SER A 306 -4.49 -4.85 11.94
N LEU A 307 -4.03 -5.80 11.13
CA LEU A 307 -3.75 -7.16 11.59
C LEU A 307 -2.64 -7.20 12.66
N ALA A 308 -1.68 -6.27 12.59
CA ALA A 308 -0.64 -6.13 13.62
C ALA A 308 -1.15 -5.54 14.93
N SER A 309 -2.23 -4.74 14.91
CA SER A 309 -2.66 -3.91 16.06
C SER A 309 -4.02 -4.33 16.62
N THR A 310 -5.01 -4.61 15.78
CA THR A 310 -6.40 -4.87 16.15
C THR A 310 -6.65 -6.35 16.36
N LYS A 311 -7.35 -6.72 17.44
CA LYS A 311 -7.63 -8.13 17.77
C LYS A 311 -8.55 -8.81 16.75
N LEU A 312 -9.59 -8.13 16.31
CA LEU A 312 -10.61 -8.65 15.41
C LEU A 312 -10.55 -7.95 14.05
N ASN A 313 -10.39 -8.70 12.97
CA ASN A 313 -10.34 -8.17 11.62
C ASN A 313 -11.39 -8.85 10.74
N LEU A 314 -12.35 -8.07 10.21
CA LEU A 314 -13.41 -8.49 9.30
C LEU A 314 -13.02 -8.08 7.88
N LEU A 315 -12.71 -9.03 7.02
CA LEU A 315 -12.12 -8.77 5.71
C LEU A 315 -13.07 -9.19 4.58
N LEU A 316 -13.18 -8.36 3.54
CA LEU A 316 -13.81 -8.80 2.30
C LEU A 316 -13.07 -10.00 1.73
N GLY A 317 -13.77 -11.10 1.44
CA GLY A 317 -13.22 -12.41 1.10
C GLY A 317 -12.61 -12.51 -0.31
N VAL A 318 -11.82 -11.52 -0.74
CA VAL A 318 -11.04 -11.56 -1.98
C VAL A 318 -9.66 -12.21 -1.76
N ASN A 319 -9.05 -12.71 -2.83
CA ASN A 319 -7.85 -13.55 -2.73
C ASN A 319 -6.70 -12.89 -1.96
N PHE A 320 -6.37 -11.63 -2.23
CA PHE A 320 -5.26 -10.96 -1.55
C PHE A 320 -5.56 -10.62 -0.09
N ASN A 321 -6.82 -10.35 0.29
CA ASN A 321 -7.17 -10.20 1.70
C ASN A 321 -7.06 -11.55 2.45
N LYS A 322 -7.46 -12.65 1.80
CA LYS A 322 -7.30 -14.01 2.35
C LYS A 322 -5.84 -14.43 2.45
N GLU A 323 -5.01 -14.04 1.47
CA GLU A 323 -3.56 -14.27 1.48
C GLU A 323 -2.92 -13.64 2.71
N VAL A 324 -3.29 -12.39 3.02
CA VAL A 324 -2.71 -11.64 4.14
C VAL A 324 -3.32 -12.08 5.47
N GLY A 325 -4.63 -12.10 5.59
CA GLY A 325 -5.34 -12.36 6.87
C GLY A 325 -5.32 -13.82 7.31
N ALA A 326 -5.29 -14.76 6.34
CA ALA A 326 -5.30 -16.21 6.57
C ALA A 326 -6.32 -16.63 7.66
N ASP A 327 -5.88 -17.32 8.71
CA ASP A 327 -6.68 -17.75 9.84
C ASP A 327 -6.69 -16.76 11.03
N GLY A 328 -6.04 -15.60 10.87
CA GLY A 328 -6.06 -14.47 11.81
C GLY A 328 -7.20 -13.47 11.56
N ALA A 329 -8.11 -13.75 10.64
CA ALA A 329 -9.22 -12.87 10.32
C ALA A 329 -10.51 -13.63 10.05
N VAL A 330 -11.64 -12.94 10.08
CA VAL A 330 -12.93 -13.45 9.63
C VAL A 330 -13.33 -12.79 8.32
N TYR A 331 -14.11 -13.49 7.50
CA TYR A 331 -14.35 -13.06 6.12
C TYR A 331 -15.82 -12.89 5.83
N PHE A 332 -16.14 -11.82 5.07
CA PHE A 332 -17.47 -11.59 4.52
C PHE A 332 -17.42 -11.50 2.99
N SER A 333 -18.58 -11.75 2.37
CA SER A 333 -18.81 -11.58 0.93
C SER A 333 -19.66 -10.33 0.67
N LYS A 334 -19.81 -9.93 -0.59
CA LYS A 334 -20.71 -8.82 -0.97
C LYS A 334 -22.21 -9.24 -1.05
N LYS A 335 -22.57 -10.37 -0.48
CA LYS A 335 -23.97 -10.78 -0.38
C LYS A 335 -24.68 -9.94 0.70
N THR A 336 -25.84 -9.40 0.37
CA THR A 336 -26.64 -8.61 1.32
C THR A 336 -26.91 -9.39 2.60
N GLY A 337 -26.70 -8.75 3.74
CA GLY A 337 -26.86 -9.32 5.09
C GLY A 337 -25.66 -10.13 5.59
N ASP A 338 -24.62 -10.35 4.78
CA ASP A 338 -23.49 -11.20 5.17
C ASP A 338 -22.58 -10.51 6.21
N LEU A 339 -22.18 -9.26 5.95
CA LEU A 339 -21.41 -8.49 6.91
C LEU A 339 -22.24 -8.09 8.14
N ALA A 340 -23.52 -7.74 7.95
CA ALA A 340 -24.41 -7.43 9.06
C ALA A 340 -24.53 -8.59 10.06
N LYS A 341 -24.77 -9.81 9.54
CA LYS A 341 -24.81 -11.02 10.36
C LYS A 341 -23.46 -11.35 11.01
N LEU A 342 -22.36 -11.14 10.29
CA LEU A 342 -21.02 -11.34 10.85
C LEU A 342 -20.77 -10.38 12.03
N ILE A 343 -21.10 -9.09 11.89
CA ILE A 343 -21.01 -8.10 12.97
C ILE A 343 -21.82 -8.55 14.19
N GLU A 344 -23.10 -8.96 13.99
CA GLU A 344 -23.95 -9.45 15.07
C GLU A 344 -23.37 -10.72 15.74
N THR A 345 -22.71 -11.57 14.98
CA THR A 345 -22.07 -12.78 15.50
C THR A 345 -20.86 -12.46 16.35
N VAL A 346 -19.94 -11.62 15.83
CA VAL A 346 -18.70 -11.29 16.57
C VAL A 346 -18.95 -10.37 17.75
N ASP A 347 -20.05 -9.61 17.77
CA ASP A 347 -20.46 -8.82 18.94
C ASP A 347 -20.78 -9.68 20.18
N GLN A 348 -21.08 -10.98 19.98
CA GLN A 348 -21.30 -11.94 21.06
C GLN A 348 -20.03 -12.66 21.51
N TRP A 349 -18.90 -12.42 20.85
CA TRP A 349 -17.65 -13.09 21.18
C TRP A 349 -17.12 -12.62 22.52
N LYS A 350 -16.53 -13.58 23.25
CA LYS A 350 -15.82 -13.31 24.48
C LYS A 350 -14.41 -12.81 24.18
N GLU A 351 -13.78 -12.19 25.15
CA GLU A 351 -12.39 -11.70 25.04
C GLU A 351 -11.41 -12.80 24.62
N THR A 352 -11.64 -14.05 25.05
CA THR A 352 -10.81 -15.20 24.65
C THR A 352 -10.86 -15.51 23.16
N GLU A 353 -12.00 -15.26 22.50
CA GLU A 353 -12.16 -15.45 21.05
C GLU A 353 -11.47 -14.32 20.30
N LEU A 354 -11.62 -13.08 20.76
CA LEU A 354 -10.94 -11.91 20.20
C LEU A 354 -9.41 -12.06 20.31
N GLU A 355 -8.91 -12.48 21.48
CA GLU A 355 -7.48 -12.73 21.70
C GLU A 355 -6.95 -13.84 20.79
N HIS A 356 -7.70 -14.92 20.59
CA HIS A 356 -7.30 -16.01 19.71
C HIS A 356 -7.04 -15.52 18.27
N TYR A 357 -7.93 -14.72 17.71
CA TYR A 357 -7.75 -14.14 16.38
C TYR A 357 -6.64 -13.09 16.37
N GLY A 358 -6.59 -12.23 17.39
CA GLY A 358 -5.56 -11.20 17.52
C GLY A 358 -4.14 -11.76 17.59
N VAL A 359 -3.93 -12.85 18.35
CA VAL A 359 -2.62 -13.52 18.41
C VAL A 359 -2.23 -14.10 17.07
N LYS A 360 -3.14 -14.79 16.38
CA LYS A 360 -2.88 -15.34 15.04
C LYS A 360 -2.55 -14.26 14.01
N ALA A 361 -3.32 -13.18 14.01
CA ALA A 361 -3.08 -12.05 13.10
C ALA A 361 -1.71 -11.42 13.32
N LYS A 362 -1.38 -11.07 14.57
CA LYS A 362 -0.08 -10.49 14.94
C LYS A 362 1.09 -11.40 14.61
N ASP A 363 1.00 -12.68 14.96
CA ASP A 363 2.03 -13.68 14.68
C ASP A 363 2.32 -13.78 13.18
N ARG A 364 1.26 -13.79 12.36
CA ARG A 364 1.40 -13.84 10.91
C ARG A 364 2.10 -12.61 10.37
N ILE A 365 1.64 -11.41 10.78
CA ILE A 365 2.26 -10.16 10.30
C ILE A 365 3.71 -10.06 10.76
N TYR A 366 4.00 -10.41 12.01
CA TYR A 366 5.37 -10.43 12.51
C TYR A 366 6.29 -11.36 11.69
N LYS A 367 5.82 -12.58 11.42
CA LYS A 367 6.62 -13.62 10.74
C LYS A 367 6.76 -13.37 9.24
N GLU A 368 5.71 -12.84 8.56
CA GLU A 368 5.65 -12.81 7.11
C GLU A 368 5.75 -11.40 6.52
N TYR A 369 5.39 -10.36 7.28
CA TYR A 369 5.22 -9.00 6.78
C TYR A 369 5.94 -7.93 7.62
N SER A 370 6.80 -8.30 8.59
CA SER A 370 7.58 -7.31 9.32
C SER A 370 8.58 -6.61 8.38
N TRP A 371 8.78 -5.30 8.57
CA TRP A 371 9.74 -4.56 7.76
C TRP A 371 11.14 -5.17 7.77
N ASP A 372 11.60 -5.71 8.91
CA ASP A 372 12.93 -6.31 9.01
C ASP A 372 13.08 -7.53 8.08
N LYS A 373 12.04 -8.38 8.00
CA LYS A 373 12.01 -9.50 7.05
C LYS A 373 11.99 -8.98 5.61
N ILE A 374 11.09 -8.07 5.28
CA ILE A 374 10.93 -7.54 3.93
C ILE A 374 12.22 -6.87 3.44
N VAL A 375 12.85 -6.04 4.27
CA VAL A 375 14.14 -5.39 3.92
C VAL A 375 15.23 -6.44 3.68
N SER A 376 15.33 -7.46 4.55
CA SER A 376 16.28 -8.56 4.37
C SER A 376 16.07 -9.32 3.06
N GLU A 377 14.82 -9.58 2.65
CA GLU A 377 14.48 -10.24 1.39
C GLU A 377 14.89 -9.39 0.17
N TYR A 378 14.64 -8.07 0.21
CA TYR A 378 15.07 -7.14 -0.85
C TYR A 378 16.60 -7.05 -0.94
N GLU A 379 17.30 -6.93 0.19
CA GLU A 379 18.77 -6.89 0.21
C GLU A 379 19.38 -8.20 -0.32
N ALA A 380 18.80 -9.34 0.05
CA ALA A 380 19.19 -10.65 -0.49
C ALA A 380 18.93 -10.73 -2.00
N LEU A 381 17.79 -10.21 -2.48
CA LEU A 381 17.46 -10.16 -3.90
C LEU A 381 18.46 -9.30 -4.68
N PHE A 382 18.80 -8.12 -4.19
CA PHE A 382 19.71 -7.18 -4.85
C PHE A 382 21.17 -7.69 -4.89
N THR A 383 21.57 -8.50 -3.93
CA THR A 383 22.93 -9.04 -3.83
C THR A 383 23.12 -10.41 -4.48
N ARG A 384 22.04 -11.05 -4.96
CA ARG A 384 22.15 -12.31 -5.73
C ARG A 384 22.98 -12.08 -7.00
N ARG A 385 23.98 -12.94 -7.19
CA ARG A 385 24.86 -13.01 -8.37
C ARG A 385 24.15 -13.63 -9.57
#